data_942ecbce873e7fa374357b578063c153
#
_entry.id   942ecbce873e7fa374357b578063c153
#
_cell.length_a   1.000
_cell.length_b   1.000
_cell.length_c   1.000
_cell.angle_alpha   90.00
_cell.angle_beta   90.00
_cell.angle_gamma   90.00
#
_symmetry.space_group_name_H-M   'P 1'
#
loop_
_entity.id
_entity.type
_entity.pdbx_description
1 polymer ?
#
loop_
_entity_poly.entity_id
_entity_poly.type
_entity_poly.pdbx_seq_one_letter_code
_entity_poly.pdbx_strand_id
1 'polypeptide(L)'
;MKVGFATADWSQTVLDNNGKPCMGGSGWIRIGQYSKFLEIDHAIGTLVYSKSAEIFGVTDTSGEHHLDCDVIYMQRWMLRDIPENMRKAKAQGQIIINDLDDWYWGLSHRHRAKNVLDPKLNKEENTTIYR
;
A
#
# COMPACT_ATOMS: atom_id res chain seq x y z
N MET A 1 -8.47 7.45 -16.67
CA MET A 1 -8.21 6.41 -15.65
C MET A 1 -6.89 6.77 -14.95
N LYS A 2 -6.92 6.97 -13.65
CA LYS A 2 -5.74 7.27 -12.83
C LYS A 2 -5.47 6.12 -11.86
N VAL A 3 -4.21 5.74 -11.71
CA VAL A 3 -3.78 4.64 -10.84
C VAL A 3 -3.01 5.18 -9.64
N GLY A 4 -3.43 4.85 -8.44
CA GLY A 4 -2.68 5.09 -7.21
C GLY A 4 -1.85 3.86 -6.82
N PHE A 5 -0.55 3.99 -6.76
CA PHE A 5 0.36 2.95 -6.28
C PHE A 5 0.75 3.23 -4.82
N ALA A 6 0.20 2.46 -3.91
CA ALA A 6 0.49 2.56 -2.48
C ALA A 6 1.45 1.45 -2.05
N THR A 7 2.59 1.81 -1.48
CA THR A 7 3.55 0.85 -0.95
C THR A 7 3.89 1.11 0.51
N ALA A 8 3.98 0.03 1.28
CA ALA A 8 4.49 0.09 2.65
C ALA A 8 6.03 0.27 2.72
N ASP A 9 6.72 0.09 1.59
CA ASP A 9 8.17 0.30 1.49
C ASP A 9 8.53 1.77 1.19
N TRP A 10 7.55 2.65 1.10
CA TRP A 10 7.79 4.08 0.96
C TRP A 10 8.33 4.63 2.26
N SER A 11 9.54 5.13 2.23
CA SER A 11 10.20 5.69 3.40
C SER A 11 10.90 6.98 3.06
N GLN A 12 10.62 8.01 3.84
CA GLN A 12 11.39 9.26 3.79
C GLN A 12 12.83 9.09 4.29
N THR A 13 13.13 7.95 4.94
CA THR A 13 14.47 7.65 5.48
C THR A 13 15.36 6.91 4.50
N VAL A 14 14.80 6.33 3.43
CA VAL A 14 15.59 5.74 2.35
C VAL A 14 15.83 6.82 1.32
N LEU A 15 17.08 7.23 1.17
CA LEU A 15 17.48 8.30 0.26
C LEU A 15 18.25 7.70 -0.94
N ASP A 16 18.04 8.28 -2.11
CA ASP A 16 18.86 7.99 -3.28
C ASP A 16 20.25 8.66 -3.16
N ASN A 17 21.10 8.47 -4.18
CA ASN A 17 22.44 9.06 -4.19
C ASN A 17 22.46 10.60 -4.21
N ASN A 18 21.30 11.24 -4.45
CA ASN A 18 21.14 12.69 -4.44
C ASN A 18 20.46 13.18 -3.15
N GLY A 19 20.26 12.29 -2.17
CA GLY A 19 19.62 12.63 -0.89
C GLY A 19 18.11 12.82 -0.98
N LYS A 20 17.45 12.34 -2.05
CA LYS A 20 16.00 12.41 -2.18
C LYS A 20 15.35 11.15 -1.62
N PRO A 21 14.20 11.27 -0.94
CA PRO A 21 13.42 10.13 -0.52
C PRO A 21 13.13 9.19 -1.68
N CYS A 22 13.36 7.90 -1.47
CA CYS A 22 13.12 6.90 -2.49
C CYS A 22 12.45 5.66 -1.90
N MET A 23 11.94 4.85 -2.80
CA MET A 23 11.31 3.58 -2.49
C MET A 23 12.38 2.50 -2.39
N GLY A 24 12.35 1.72 -1.32
CA GLY A 24 13.26 0.59 -1.11
C GLY A 24 12.58 -0.76 -1.33
N GLY A 25 13.38 -1.82 -1.26
CA GLY A 25 12.90 -3.20 -1.22
C GLY A 25 11.98 -3.60 -2.36
N SER A 26 10.96 -4.38 -2.02
CA SER A 26 9.98 -4.90 -2.98
C SER A 26 9.12 -3.81 -3.61
N GLY A 27 8.91 -2.68 -2.92
CA GLY A 27 8.18 -1.55 -3.50
C GLY A 27 8.87 -0.99 -4.74
N TRP A 28 10.20 -0.87 -4.71
CA TRP A 28 10.97 -0.47 -5.89
C TRP A 28 10.83 -1.46 -7.05
N ILE A 29 10.98 -2.75 -6.76
CA ILE A 29 10.91 -3.79 -7.78
C ILE A 29 9.52 -3.88 -8.40
N ARG A 30 8.47 -3.81 -7.58
CA ARG A 30 7.09 -4.03 -8.02
C ARG A 30 6.39 -2.79 -8.56
N ILE A 31 6.77 -1.61 -8.10
CA ILE A 31 6.12 -0.35 -8.46
C ILE A 31 7.12 0.62 -9.09
N GLY A 32 8.16 1.01 -8.36
CA GLY A 32 9.02 2.12 -8.74
C GLY A 32 9.80 1.89 -10.04
N GLN A 33 10.18 0.64 -10.31
CA GLN A 33 10.89 0.31 -11.56
C GLN A 33 9.97 0.41 -12.77
N TYR A 34 8.73 -0.07 -12.66
CA TYR A 34 7.78 -0.14 -13.78
C TYR A 34 7.03 1.17 -13.99
N SER A 35 6.75 1.93 -12.94
CA SER A 35 6.02 3.19 -13.04
C SER A 35 6.63 4.19 -14.02
N LYS A 36 7.95 4.15 -14.18
CA LYS A 36 8.68 5.01 -15.14
C LYS A 36 8.32 4.78 -16.61
N PHE A 37 7.74 3.63 -16.92
CA PHE A 37 7.36 3.23 -18.27
C PHE A 37 5.85 3.24 -18.48
N LEU A 38 5.08 3.62 -17.46
CA LEU A 38 3.63 3.69 -17.56
C LEU A 38 3.23 4.99 -18.27
N GLU A 39 2.52 4.85 -19.38
CA GLU A 39 1.93 5.97 -20.14
C GLU A 39 0.54 6.36 -19.62
N ILE A 40 0.17 5.89 -18.42
CA ILE A 40 -1.09 6.21 -17.75
C ILE A 40 -0.88 7.23 -16.64
N ASP A 41 -1.88 8.04 -16.38
CA ASP A 41 -1.89 8.95 -15.23
C ASP A 41 -1.80 8.15 -13.93
N HIS A 42 -0.81 8.45 -13.10
CA HIS A 42 -0.58 7.72 -11.87
C HIS A 42 0.06 8.58 -10.78
N ALA A 43 -0.16 8.16 -9.54
CA ALA A 43 0.50 8.72 -8.36
C ALA A 43 1.12 7.57 -7.53
N ILE A 44 2.25 7.83 -6.88
CA ILE A 44 2.95 6.85 -6.05
C ILE A 44 3.18 7.44 -4.68
N GLY A 45 2.88 6.65 -3.64
CA GLY A 45 3.09 7.14 -2.29
C GLY A 45 2.64 6.19 -1.19
N THR A 46 2.26 6.77 -0.08
CA THR A 46 1.68 6.07 1.07
C THR A 46 0.16 6.00 0.94
N LEU A 47 -0.42 4.88 1.35
CA LEU A 47 -1.87 4.70 1.34
C LEU A 47 -2.56 5.71 2.27
N VAL A 48 -3.60 6.34 1.77
CA VAL A 48 -4.53 7.17 2.54
C VAL A 48 -5.96 6.71 2.29
N TYR A 49 -6.82 6.86 3.30
CA TYR A 49 -8.25 6.57 3.18
C TYR A 49 -9.07 7.80 3.56
N SER A 50 -9.91 8.24 2.65
CA SER A 50 -10.89 9.30 2.90
C SER A 50 -12.14 8.71 3.52
N LYS A 51 -12.39 9.01 4.80
CA LYS A 51 -13.60 8.54 5.50
C LYS A 51 -14.87 9.19 4.96
N SER A 52 -14.79 10.42 4.48
CA SER A 52 -15.95 11.15 3.96
C SER A 52 -16.38 10.66 2.57
N ALA A 53 -15.41 10.32 1.73
CA ALA A 53 -15.67 9.81 0.37
C ALA A 53 -15.70 8.27 0.31
N GLU A 54 -15.28 7.60 1.36
CA GLU A 54 -15.15 6.14 1.46
C GLU A 54 -14.28 5.52 0.37
N ILE A 55 -13.20 6.22 -0.04
CA ILE A 55 -12.26 5.78 -1.08
C ILE A 55 -10.83 5.81 -0.57
N PHE A 56 -9.97 5.03 -1.20
CA PHE A 56 -8.53 5.12 -1.03
C PHE A 56 -7.90 6.11 -1.99
N GLY A 57 -6.74 6.60 -1.59
CA GLY A 57 -5.83 7.38 -2.41
C GLY A 57 -4.39 7.12 -2.01
N VAL A 58 -3.51 7.93 -2.52
CA VAL A 58 -2.09 7.92 -2.15
C VAL A 58 -1.64 9.33 -1.77
N THR A 59 -0.75 9.40 -0.80
CA THR A 59 -0.05 10.63 -0.44
C THR A 59 1.38 10.53 -0.97
N ASP A 60 1.74 11.41 -1.88
CA ASP A 60 3.06 11.41 -2.51
C ASP A 60 4.16 12.01 -1.60
N THR A 61 5.38 12.13 -2.12
CA THR A 61 6.53 12.69 -1.38
C THR A 61 6.41 14.17 -1.09
N SER A 62 5.60 14.90 -1.86
CA SER A 62 5.33 16.32 -1.61
C SER A 62 4.32 16.53 -0.48
N GLY A 63 3.62 15.45 -0.07
CA GLY A 63 2.53 15.49 0.87
C GLY A 63 1.16 15.73 0.21
N GLU A 64 1.11 15.74 -1.13
CA GLU A 64 -0.14 15.88 -1.86
C GLU A 64 -0.97 14.59 -1.79
N HIS A 65 -2.27 14.74 -1.55
CA HIS A 65 -3.23 13.64 -1.50
C HIS A 65 -3.94 13.48 -2.85
N HIS A 66 -3.71 12.34 -3.49
CA HIS A 66 -4.35 11.95 -4.74
C HIS A 66 -5.53 11.01 -4.43
N LEU A 67 -6.72 11.57 -4.25
CA LEU A 67 -7.96 10.83 -3.98
C LEU A 67 -8.77 10.53 -5.26
N ASP A 68 -8.33 11.04 -6.39
CA ASP A 68 -8.96 10.91 -7.71
C ASP A 68 -8.53 9.65 -8.47
N CYS A 69 -8.08 8.62 -7.76
CA CYS A 69 -7.62 7.37 -8.36
C CYS A 69 -8.78 6.40 -8.59
N ASP A 70 -8.95 5.97 -9.85
CA ASP A 70 -9.92 4.93 -10.23
C ASP A 70 -9.49 3.54 -9.77
N VAL A 71 -8.17 3.31 -9.76
CA VAL A 71 -7.53 2.05 -9.36
C VAL A 71 -6.54 2.32 -8.25
N ILE A 72 -6.57 1.53 -7.19
CA ILE A 72 -5.54 1.51 -6.14
C ILE A 72 -4.84 0.16 -6.15
N TYR A 73 -3.54 0.21 -6.38
CA TYR A 73 -2.65 -0.92 -6.22
C TYR A 73 -1.93 -0.79 -4.88
N MET A 74 -2.22 -1.70 -3.96
CA MET A 74 -1.65 -1.72 -2.60
C MET A 74 -0.61 -2.82 -2.50
N GLN A 75 0.62 -2.45 -2.20
CA GLN A 75 1.69 -3.42 -1.95
C GLN A 75 1.98 -3.50 -0.45
N ARG A 76 1.75 -4.69 0.15
CA ARG A 76 2.05 -5.04 1.54
C ARG A 76 1.24 -4.26 2.61
N TRP A 77 0.04 -3.82 2.28
CA TRP A 77 -0.85 -3.17 3.25
C TRP A 77 -1.75 -4.21 3.92
N MET A 78 -1.43 -4.56 5.18
CA MET A 78 -2.15 -5.56 5.98
C MET A 78 -2.54 -4.99 7.34
N LEU A 79 -3.29 -3.89 7.34
CA LEU A 79 -3.82 -3.28 8.55
C LEU A 79 -5.27 -3.71 8.79
N ARG A 80 -5.68 -3.73 10.07
CA ARG A 80 -7.00 -4.19 10.51
C ARG A 80 -8.17 -3.58 9.74
N ASP A 81 -8.12 -2.27 9.52
CA ASP A 81 -9.26 -1.54 8.93
C ASP A 81 -9.29 -1.62 7.39
N ILE A 82 -8.24 -2.11 6.76
CA ILE A 82 -8.15 -2.11 5.29
C ILE A 82 -9.24 -2.96 4.64
N PRO A 83 -9.54 -4.20 5.07
CA PRO A 83 -10.56 -5.00 4.41
C PRO A 83 -11.95 -4.39 4.45
N GLU A 84 -12.32 -3.76 5.55
CA GLU A 84 -13.60 -3.06 5.66
C GLU A 84 -13.62 -1.84 4.73
N ASN A 85 -12.55 -1.05 4.73
CA ASN A 85 -12.41 0.10 3.86
C ASN A 85 -12.36 -0.30 2.37
N MET A 86 -11.78 -1.46 2.03
CA MET A 86 -11.83 -2.01 0.67
C MET A 86 -13.25 -2.31 0.21
N ARG A 87 -14.10 -2.88 1.08
CA ARG A 87 -15.52 -3.11 0.73
C ARG A 87 -16.25 -1.81 0.42
N LYS A 88 -16.01 -0.77 1.24
CA LYS A 88 -16.60 0.56 1.06
C LYS A 88 -16.13 1.20 -0.23
N ALA A 89 -14.82 1.22 -0.47
CA ALA A 89 -14.25 1.79 -1.69
C ALA A 89 -14.72 1.08 -2.97
N LYS A 90 -14.85 -0.25 -2.92
CA LYS A 90 -15.46 -1.01 -4.02
C LYS A 90 -16.91 -0.62 -4.25
N ALA A 91 -17.69 -0.35 -3.22
CA ALA A 91 -19.06 0.13 -3.34
C ALA A 91 -19.14 1.51 -4.01
N GLN A 92 -18.09 2.33 -3.90
CA GLN A 92 -17.93 3.60 -4.62
C GLN A 92 -17.41 3.42 -6.07
N GLY A 93 -17.21 2.18 -6.52
CA GLY A 93 -16.72 1.88 -7.87
C GLY A 93 -15.20 1.85 -8.03
N GLN A 94 -14.44 2.02 -6.94
CA GLN A 94 -12.98 1.98 -7.00
C GLN A 94 -12.47 0.55 -7.17
N ILE A 95 -11.53 0.35 -8.08
CA ILE A 95 -10.86 -0.93 -8.30
C ILE A 95 -9.67 -1.04 -7.35
N ILE A 96 -9.60 -2.15 -6.59
CA ILE A 96 -8.54 -2.36 -5.62
C ILE A 96 -7.79 -3.65 -5.91
N ILE A 97 -6.48 -3.53 -6.03
CA ILE A 97 -5.54 -4.64 -6.20
C ILE A 97 -4.66 -4.69 -4.95
N ASN A 98 -4.70 -5.79 -4.22
CA ASN A 98 -3.83 -5.99 -3.06
C ASN A 98 -2.75 -7.02 -3.40
N ASP A 99 -1.50 -6.57 -3.41
CA ASP A 99 -0.32 -7.38 -3.72
C ASP A 99 0.40 -7.77 -2.41
N LEU A 100 0.42 -9.05 -2.14
CA LEU A 100 1.14 -9.66 -1.03
C LEU A 100 2.27 -10.51 -1.60
N ASP A 101 3.49 -10.06 -1.43
CA ASP A 101 4.69 -10.66 -2.00
C ASP A 101 5.26 -11.83 -1.17
N ASP A 102 4.78 -12.01 0.06
CA ASP A 102 5.21 -13.06 0.96
C ASP A 102 4.03 -13.84 1.55
N TRP A 103 4.28 -15.07 1.94
CA TRP A 103 3.35 -15.84 2.76
C TRP A 103 3.47 -15.44 4.23
N TYR A 104 2.88 -14.31 4.58
CA TYR A 104 3.01 -13.69 5.91
C TYR A 104 2.59 -14.59 7.07
N TRP A 105 1.63 -15.49 6.85
CA TRP A 105 1.16 -16.45 7.86
C TRP A 105 2.21 -17.51 8.22
N GLY A 106 3.12 -17.82 7.29
CA GLY A 106 4.22 -18.78 7.47
C GLY A 106 5.54 -18.16 7.92
N LEU A 107 5.61 -16.85 8.10
CA LEU A 107 6.85 -16.20 8.50
C LEU A 107 7.33 -16.67 9.89
N SER A 108 8.64 -16.90 10.01
CA SER A 108 9.28 -17.16 11.29
C SER A 108 9.02 -16.03 12.29
N HIS A 109 8.90 -16.36 13.57
CA HIS A 109 8.76 -15.37 14.65
C HIS A 109 9.93 -14.38 14.73
N ARG A 110 11.06 -14.67 14.09
CA ARG A 110 12.22 -13.78 14.00
C ARG A 110 12.16 -12.81 12.81
N HIS A 111 11.23 -13.00 11.90
CA HIS A 111 11.11 -12.13 10.73
C HIS A 111 10.51 -10.77 11.13
N ARG A 112 11.13 -9.67 10.67
CA ARG A 112 10.69 -8.31 11.02
C ARG A 112 9.22 -8.04 10.67
N ALA A 113 8.75 -8.54 9.53
CA ALA A 113 7.36 -8.38 9.11
C ALA A 113 6.36 -9.06 10.06
N LYS A 114 6.82 -10.00 10.91
CA LYS A 114 5.95 -10.66 11.87
C LYS A 114 5.48 -9.74 12.99
N ASN A 115 6.20 -8.66 13.28
CA ASN A 115 5.74 -7.66 14.25
C ASN A 115 4.45 -6.95 13.79
N VAL A 116 4.22 -6.88 12.47
CA VAL A 116 2.97 -6.37 11.89
C VAL A 116 1.83 -7.38 12.02
N LEU A 117 2.18 -8.68 12.15
CA LEU A 117 1.25 -9.81 12.27
C LEU A 117 1.21 -10.40 13.68
N ASP A 118 1.88 -9.79 14.66
CA ASP A 118 1.91 -10.28 16.05
C ASP A 118 0.50 -10.37 16.64
N PRO A 119 0.16 -11.45 17.39
CA PRO A 119 -1.13 -11.60 18.07
C PRO A 119 -1.49 -10.43 18.97
N LYS A 120 -0.50 -9.83 19.63
CA LYS A 120 -0.68 -8.62 20.43
C LYS A 120 -1.03 -7.39 19.60
N LEU A 121 -0.78 -7.45 18.27
CA LEU A 121 -0.98 -6.39 17.29
C LEU A 121 -1.99 -6.77 16.20
N ASN A 122 -2.81 -7.83 16.36
CA ASN A 122 -3.89 -8.27 15.44
C ASN A 122 -3.60 -9.51 14.56
N LYS A 123 -2.70 -10.42 14.95
CA LYS A 123 -2.34 -11.59 14.12
C LYS A 123 -3.55 -12.43 13.72
N GLU A 124 -4.43 -12.72 14.66
CA GLU A 124 -5.57 -13.61 14.43
C GLU A 124 -6.60 -12.96 13.51
N GLU A 125 -6.89 -11.70 13.73
CA GLU A 125 -7.80 -10.90 12.91
C GLU A 125 -7.26 -10.69 11.49
N ASN A 126 -5.98 -10.31 11.33
CA ASN A 126 -5.38 -10.13 10.01
C ASN A 126 -5.31 -11.45 9.23
N THR A 127 -4.98 -12.56 9.89
CA THR A 127 -4.96 -13.88 9.26
C THR A 127 -6.35 -14.30 8.77
N THR A 128 -7.39 -14.02 9.54
CA THR A 128 -8.79 -14.36 9.18
C THR A 128 -9.32 -13.48 8.06
N ILE A 129 -8.94 -12.21 8.05
CA ILE A 129 -9.45 -11.20 7.12
C ILE A 129 -8.85 -11.37 5.70
N TYR A 130 -7.58 -11.76 5.61
CA TYR A 130 -6.86 -11.89 4.33
C TYR A 130 -6.80 -13.34 3.79
N ARG A 131 -7.44 -14.31 4.41
CA ARG A 131 -7.68 -15.65 3.90
C ARG A 131 -8.95 -15.71 3.08
#